data_43e64750fce08814a2f225d5429a86f1
#
_entry.id   43e64750fce08814a2f225d5429a86f1
#
_cell.length_a   1.000
_cell.length_b   1.000
_cell.length_c   1.000
_cell.angle_alpha   90.00
_cell.angle_beta   90.00
_cell.angle_gamma   90.00
#
_symmetry.space_group_name_H-M   'P 1'
#
loop_
_entity.id
_entity.type
_entity.pdbx_description
1 polymer ?
#
loop_
_entity_poly.entity_id
_entity_poly.type
_entity_poly.pdbx_seq_one_letter_code
_entity_poly.pdbx_strand_id
1 'polypeptide(L)'
;MIRAVMVINTTGKPRFSKFYDFQPVEKQQEIMRRIYAVLCSRPESVCNFIEAESISGPDTRFVYKHYATLYFVFLFDSSENELTMLDLIQVFAETLEKCFKNVCELDLVFNYSKMHTILDEIIFGGQVLETNSSEVMKAVEEISKLETASSALSLVHKSVSGWRSR
;
A
#
# COMPACT_ATOMS: atom_id res chain seq x y z
N MET A 1 16.01 2.56 0.01
CA MET A 1 14.98 1.82 0.75
C MET A 1 13.65 2.56 0.67
N ILE A 2 12.56 1.84 0.49
CA ILE A 2 11.21 2.41 0.51
C ILE A 2 10.85 2.69 1.97
N ARG A 3 10.43 3.93 2.27
CA ARG A 3 10.08 4.38 3.62
C ARG A 3 8.59 4.30 3.90
N ALA A 4 7.78 4.60 2.89
CA ALA A 4 6.32 4.49 3.02
C ALA A 4 5.64 4.32 1.67
N VAL A 5 4.48 3.66 1.70
CA VAL A 5 3.54 3.57 0.59
C VAL A 5 2.19 4.10 1.07
N MET A 6 1.58 4.97 0.29
CA MET A 6 0.28 5.54 0.63
C MET A 6 -0.61 5.73 -0.59
N VAL A 7 -1.90 5.62 -0.37
CA VAL A 7 -2.94 5.92 -1.37
C VAL A 7 -3.84 6.99 -0.78
N ILE A 8 -3.91 8.14 -1.46
CA ILE A 8 -4.63 9.33 -1.01
C ILE A 8 -5.66 9.70 -2.08
N ASN A 9 -6.87 10.03 -1.69
CA ASN A 9 -7.88 10.48 -2.66
C ASN A 9 -7.69 11.95 -3.03
N THR A 10 -8.42 12.40 -4.06
CA THR A 10 -8.37 13.79 -4.54
C THR A 10 -8.86 14.82 -3.52
N THR A 11 -9.49 14.41 -2.41
CA THR A 11 -9.87 15.29 -1.30
C THR A 11 -8.87 15.29 -0.14
N GLY A 12 -7.72 14.61 -0.30
CA GLY A 12 -6.65 14.55 0.70
C GLY A 12 -6.85 13.53 1.82
N LYS A 13 -7.85 12.66 1.70
CA LYS A 13 -8.08 11.60 2.70
C LYS A 13 -7.21 10.38 2.37
N PRO A 14 -6.37 9.91 3.28
CA PRO A 14 -5.65 8.67 3.10
C PRO A 14 -6.63 7.48 3.11
N ARG A 15 -6.53 6.63 2.12
CA ARG A 15 -7.32 5.38 2.00
C ARG A 15 -6.51 4.16 2.37
N PHE A 16 -5.20 4.28 2.21
CA PHE A 16 -4.23 3.27 2.62
C PHE A 16 -2.91 3.98 2.97
N SER A 17 -2.23 3.51 4.00
CA SER A 17 -0.87 3.92 4.31
C SER A 17 -0.11 2.82 5.02
N LYS A 18 1.14 2.62 4.62
CA LYS A 18 2.09 1.73 5.28
C LYS A 18 3.44 2.42 5.37
N PHE A 19 3.93 2.56 6.59
CA PHE A 19 5.26 3.07 6.89
C PHE A 19 6.16 1.91 7.29
N TYR A 20 7.34 1.85 6.69
CA TYR A 20 8.35 0.83 7.00
C TYR A 20 9.32 1.32 8.09
N ASP A 21 9.49 2.65 8.19
CA ASP A 21 10.21 3.26 9.29
C ASP A 21 9.27 3.52 10.47
N PHE A 22 9.78 3.35 11.70
CA PHE A 22 9.02 3.73 12.88
C PHE A 22 8.81 5.25 12.92
N GLN A 23 7.57 5.68 12.80
CA GLN A 23 7.18 7.08 12.88
C GLN A 23 5.94 7.20 13.79
N PRO A 24 5.92 8.17 14.73
CA PRO A 24 4.71 8.48 15.49
C PRO A 24 3.53 8.81 14.57
N VAL A 25 2.31 8.49 14.99
CA VAL A 25 1.09 8.67 14.17
C VAL A 25 0.92 10.13 13.75
N GLU A 26 1.21 11.07 14.62
CA GLU A 26 1.15 12.51 14.35
C GLU A 26 2.07 12.89 13.19
N LYS A 27 3.28 12.34 13.18
CA LYS A 27 4.26 12.59 12.12
C LYS A 27 3.86 11.94 10.80
N GLN A 28 3.30 10.73 10.84
CA GLN A 28 2.75 10.08 9.65
C GLN A 28 1.64 10.93 9.02
N GLN A 29 0.73 11.46 9.83
CA GLN A 29 -0.34 12.36 9.38
C GLN A 29 0.20 13.68 8.82
N GLU A 30 1.24 14.23 9.42
CA GLU A 30 1.90 15.44 8.93
C GLU A 30 2.55 15.21 7.56
N ILE A 31 3.28 14.11 7.40
CA ILE A 31 3.88 13.71 6.12
C ILE A 31 2.80 13.59 5.04
N MET A 32 1.73 12.88 5.30
CA MET A 32 0.63 12.71 4.35
C MET A 32 -0.01 14.05 3.94
N ARG A 33 -0.25 14.95 4.91
CA ARG A 33 -0.78 16.29 4.61
C ARG A 33 0.17 17.13 3.76
N ARG A 34 1.46 17.11 4.05
CA ARG A 34 2.47 17.86 3.28
C ARG A 34 2.61 17.31 1.85
N ILE A 35 2.63 15.99 1.69
CA ILE A 35 2.64 15.35 0.36
C ILE A 35 1.40 15.77 -0.42
N TYR A 36 0.22 15.69 0.18
CA TYR A 36 -1.02 16.09 -0.48
C TYR A 36 -1.01 17.58 -0.91
N ALA A 37 -0.52 18.47 -0.05
CA ALA A 37 -0.38 19.89 -0.40
C ALA A 37 0.51 20.11 -1.63
N VAL A 38 1.60 19.35 -1.74
CA VAL A 38 2.47 19.37 -2.93
C VAL A 38 1.73 18.84 -4.16
N LEU A 39 1.02 17.71 -4.04
CA LEU A 39 0.27 17.13 -5.15
C LEU A 39 -0.80 18.10 -5.70
N CYS A 40 -1.53 18.77 -4.83
CA CYS A 40 -2.55 19.75 -5.22
C CYS A 40 -2.00 21.00 -5.90
N SER A 41 -0.75 21.37 -5.63
CA SER A 41 -0.12 22.56 -6.21
C SER A 41 0.50 22.32 -7.58
N ARG A 42 0.55 21.07 -8.05
CA ARG A 42 1.26 20.70 -9.30
C ARG A 42 0.30 20.53 -10.48
N PRO A 43 0.67 21.09 -11.64
CA PRO A 43 -0.03 20.83 -12.90
C PRO A 43 0.12 19.36 -13.31
N GLU A 44 -0.86 18.80 -13.99
CA GLU A 44 -0.85 17.40 -14.48
C GLU A 44 0.30 17.09 -15.47
N SER A 45 0.85 18.12 -16.11
CA SER A 45 1.93 18.00 -17.11
C SER A 45 3.35 17.93 -16.53
N VAL A 46 3.50 17.97 -15.20
CA VAL A 46 4.81 18.03 -14.55
C VAL A 46 5.27 16.61 -14.14
N CYS A 47 6.61 16.41 -14.12
CA CYS A 47 7.24 15.17 -13.70
C CYS A 47 6.73 14.66 -12.36
N ASN A 48 6.52 13.35 -12.27
CA ASN A 48 5.98 12.66 -11.10
C ASN A 48 7.00 12.42 -9.97
N PHE A 49 8.22 12.97 -10.11
CA PHE A 49 9.31 12.83 -9.13
C PHE A 49 9.44 14.12 -8.31
N ILE A 50 9.56 13.97 -7.01
CA ILE A 50 9.63 15.11 -6.10
C ILE A 50 10.66 14.84 -5.00
N GLU A 51 11.54 15.81 -4.78
CA GLU A 51 12.40 15.84 -3.60
C GLU A 51 11.56 16.21 -2.36
N ALA A 52 11.69 15.41 -1.31
CA ALA A 52 10.85 15.51 -0.11
C ALA A 52 11.65 15.74 1.16
N GLU A 53 12.84 16.32 1.05
CA GLU A 53 13.71 16.61 2.21
C GLU A 53 13.01 17.45 3.28
N SER A 54 12.25 18.45 2.86
CA SER A 54 11.46 19.29 3.76
C SER A 54 10.27 18.58 4.43
N ILE A 55 9.87 17.41 3.90
CA ILE A 55 8.69 16.67 4.35
C ILE A 55 9.08 15.57 5.33
N SER A 56 10.07 14.75 4.98
CA SER A 56 10.41 13.54 5.72
C SER A 56 11.90 13.40 6.06
N GLY A 57 12.69 14.46 5.89
CA GLY A 57 14.11 14.48 6.22
C GLY A 57 15.05 14.33 5.03
N PRO A 58 16.37 14.38 5.28
CA PRO A 58 17.37 14.40 4.22
C PRO A 58 17.30 13.15 3.36
N ASP A 59 17.72 13.28 2.11
CA ASP A 59 17.76 12.20 1.10
C ASP A 59 16.42 11.53 0.81
N THR A 60 15.30 12.18 1.16
CA THR A 60 13.97 11.63 0.94
C THR A 60 13.39 12.16 -0.37
N ARG A 61 12.84 11.26 -1.15
CA ARG A 61 12.14 11.52 -2.40
C ARG A 61 10.81 10.78 -2.43
N PHE A 62 9.88 11.24 -3.23
CA PHE A 62 8.69 10.46 -3.54
C PHE A 62 8.32 10.53 -5.01
N VAL A 63 7.72 9.47 -5.48
CA VAL A 63 7.06 9.39 -6.78
C VAL A 63 5.58 9.16 -6.57
N TYR A 64 4.79 9.58 -7.55
CA TYR A 64 3.35 9.37 -7.52
C TYR A 64 2.80 9.08 -8.90
N LYS A 65 1.67 8.38 -8.94
CA LYS A 65 0.79 8.27 -10.11
C LYS A 65 -0.64 8.59 -9.71
N HIS A 66 -1.35 9.22 -10.60
CA HIS A 66 -2.77 9.53 -10.44
C HIS A 66 -3.60 8.56 -11.28
N TYR A 67 -4.46 7.80 -10.62
CA TYR A 67 -5.41 6.89 -11.24
C TYR A 67 -6.82 7.25 -10.77
N ALA A 68 -7.66 7.70 -11.71
CA ALA A 68 -9.03 8.15 -11.42
C ALA A 68 -9.09 9.19 -10.28
N THR A 69 -9.53 8.81 -9.09
CA THR A 69 -9.66 9.69 -7.92
C THR A 69 -8.58 9.45 -6.86
N LEU A 70 -7.54 8.66 -7.18
CA LEU A 70 -6.53 8.20 -6.24
C LEU A 70 -5.13 8.59 -6.67
N TYR A 71 -4.35 9.10 -5.72
CA TYR A 71 -2.91 9.27 -5.84
C TYR A 71 -2.21 8.10 -5.16
N PHE A 72 -1.42 7.35 -5.90
CA PHE A 72 -0.50 6.33 -5.40
C PHE A 72 0.84 6.98 -5.18
N VAL A 73 1.36 6.96 -3.97
CA VAL A 73 2.58 7.65 -3.57
C VAL A 73 3.55 6.69 -2.91
N PHE A 74 4.78 6.63 -3.40
CA PHE A 74 5.88 5.86 -2.81
C PHE A 74 6.95 6.83 -2.33
N LEU A 75 7.24 6.80 -1.04
CA LEU A 75 8.28 7.58 -0.37
C LEU A 75 9.51 6.70 -0.17
N PHE A 76 10.68 7.15 -0.59
CA PHE A 76 11.92 6.37 -0.57
C PHE A 76 13.15 7.28 -0.37
N ASP A 77 14.29 6.68 -0.06
CA ASP A 77 15.56 7.39 0.06
C ASP A 77 16.34 7.38 -1.26
N SER A 78 17.44 8.10 -1.29
CA SER A 78 18.29 8.25 -2.47
C SER A 78 18.97 6.96 -2.96
N SER A 79 18.89 5.86 -2.20
CA SER A 79 19.42 4.57 -2.62
C SER A 79 18.59 3.88 -3.71
N GLU A 80 17.31 4.28 -3.85
CA GLU A 80 16.39 3.71 -4.82
C GLU A 80 16.37 4.49 -6.14
N ASN A 81 16.12 3.78 -7.23
CA ASN A 81 15.95 4.40 -8.53
C ASN A 81 14.51 4.87 -8.74
N GLU A 82 14.34 6.13 -9.10
CA GLU A 82 13.03 6.77 -9.26
C GLU A 82 12.15 6.09 -10.33
N LEU A 83 12.74 5.66 -11.44
CA LEU A 83 12.00 4.95 -12.51
C LEU A 83 11.52 3.59 -12.03
N THR A 84 12.36 2.88 -11.28
CA THR A 84 11.99 1.60 -10.67
C THR A 84 10.83 1.78 -9.69
N MET A 85 10.83 2.84 -8.91
CA MET A 85 9.73 3.15 -7.99
C MET A 85 8.43 3.48 -8.73
N LEU A 86 8.53 4.17 -9.87
CA LEU A 86 7.37 4.45 -10.71
C LEU A 86 6.77 3.19 -11.34
N ASP A 87 7.63 2.27 -11.79
CA ASP A 87 7.20 0.95 -12.30
C ASP A 87 6.56 0.12 -11.20
N LEU A 88 7.08 0.20 -9.98
CA LEU A 88 6.53 -0.51 -8.82
C LEU A 88 5.12 -0.01 -8.45
N ILE A 89 4.85 1.29 -8.57
CA ILE A 89 3.48 1.83 -8.46
C ILE A 89 2.57 1.16 -9.50
N GLN A 90 3.05 0.99 -10.73
CA GLN A 90 2.29 0.35 -11.79
C GLN A 90 1.97 -1.10 -11.44
N VAL A 91 2.96 -1.88 -10.98
CA VAL A 91 2.77 -3.27 -10.53
C VAL A 91 1.73 -3.34 -9.41
N PHE A 92 1.80 -2.46 -8.43
CA PHE A 92 0.85 -2.40 -7.32
C PHE A 92 -0.57 -2.10 -7.82
N ALA A 93 -0.75 -1.07 -8.65
CA ALA A 93 -2.04 -0.71 -9.21
C ALA A 93 -2.64 -1.83 -10.08
N GLU A 94 -1.84 -2.48 -10.93
CA GLU A 94 -2.29 -3.62 -11.76
C GLU A 94 -2.70 -4.83 -10.91
N THR A 95 -1.98 -5.09 -9.83
CA THR A 95 -2.31 -6.17 -8.91
C THR A 95 -3.64 -5.90 -8.20
N LEU A 96 -3.87 -4.66 -7.77
CA LEU A 96 -5.15 -4.26 -7.20
C LEU A 96 -6.30 -4.41 -8.19
N GLU A 97 -6.11 -3.99 -9.43
CA GLU A 97 -7.12 -4.11 -10.48
C GLU A 97 -7.50 -5.58 -10.75
N LYS A 98 -6.49 -6.47 -10.77
CA LYS A 98 -6.71 -7.90 -10.90
C LYS A 98 -7.45 -8.51 -9.70
N CYS A 99 -7.15 -8.02 -8.48
CA CYS A 99 -7.77 -8.50 -7.24
C CYS A 99 -9.23 -8.06 -7.07
N PHE A 100 -9.54 -6.82 -7.45
CA PHE A 100 -10.82 -6.17 -7.11
C PHE A 100 -11.73 -5.92 -8.30
N LYS A 101 -11.26 -6.12 -9.55
CA LYS A 101 -12.02 -5.90 -10.79
C LYS A 101 -12.73 -4.53 -10.82
N ASN A 102 -12.05 -3.51 -11.33
CA ASN A 102 -12.43 -2.10 -11.28
C ASN A 102 -12.30 -1.53 -9.83
N VAL A 103 -11.08 -1.55 -9.33
CA VAL A 103 -10.77 -1.05 -7.99
C VAL A 103 -11.27 0.39 -7.79
N CYS A 104 -12.05 0.58 -6.75
CA CYS A 104 -12.54 1.89 -6.34
C CYS A 104 -12.07 2.25 -4.93
N GLU A 105 -12.31 3.49 -4.55
CA GLU A 105 -11.91 4.02 -3.26
C GLU A 105 -12.47 3.21 -2.07
N LEU A 106 -13.70 2.70 -2.20
CA LEU A 106 -14.35 1.88 -1.17
C LEU A 106 -13.69 0.51 -1.01
N ASP A 107 -13.23 -0.10 -2.10
CA ASP A 107 -12.54 -1.39 -2.05
C ASP A 107 -11.28 -1.31 -1.18
N LEU A 108 -10.54 -0.20 -1.26
CA LEU A 108 -9.35 0.03 -0.45
C LEU A 108 -9.67 0.11 1.04
N VAL A 109 -10.79 0.75 1.39
CA VAL A 109 -11.22 0.91 2.78
C VAL A 109 -11.75 -0.40 3.36
N PHE A 110 -12.61 -1.10 2.62
CA PHE A 110 -13.24 -2.33 3.11
C PHE A 110 -12.32 -3.56 3.08
N ASN A 111 -11.31 -3.55 2.22
CA ASN A 111 -10.35 -4.65 2.09
C ASN A 111 -8.94 -4.29 2.58
N TYR A 112 -8.86 -3.51 3.65
CA TYR A 112 -7.60 -2.97 4.17
C TYR A 112 -6.56 -4.07 4.44
N SER A 113 -6.94 -5.19 5.07
CA SER A 113 -6.06 -6.34 5.33
C SER A 113 -5.51 -6.94 4.03
N LYS A 114 -6.37 -7.14 3.02
CA LYS A 114 -5.96 -7.65 1.72
C LYS A 114 -5.00 -6.69 0.99
N MET A 115 -5.20 -5.39 1.15
CA MET A 115 -4.26 -4.38 0.65
C MET A 115 -2.87 -4.53 1.25
N HIS A 116 -2.79 -4.77 2.57
CA HIS A 116 -1.52 -5.03 3.24
C HIS A 116 -0.88 -6.31 2.74
N THR A 117 -1.63 -7.41 2.61
CA THR A 117 -1.12 -8.67 2.07
C THR A 117 -0.54 -8.49 0.66
N ILE A 118 -1.27 -7.82 -0.24
CA ILE A 118 -0.80 -7.55 -1.60
C ILE A 118 0.49 -6.74 -1.57
N LEU A 119 0.55 -5.70 -0.77
CA LEU A 119 1.73 -4.85 -0.69
C LEU A 119 2.92 -5.59 -0.07
N ASP A 120 2.70 -6.47 0.90
CA ASP A 120 3.76 -7.26 1.55
C ASP A 120 4.39 -8.28 0.60
N GLU A 121 3.63 -8.81 -0.37
CA GLU A 121 4.18 -9.65 -1.44
C GLU A 121 5.01 -8.87 -2.46
N ILE A 122 4.77 -7.58 -2.60
CA ILE A 122 5.55 -6.69 -3.48
C ILE A 122 6.75 -6.09 -2.74
N ILE A 123 6.53 -5.60 -1.52
CA ILE A 123 7.52 -4.89 -0.70
C ILE A 123 7.52 -5.44 0.71
N PHE A 124 8.65 -5.96 1.15
CA PHE A 124 8.84 -6.42 2.52
C PHE A 124 9.95 -5.66 3.22
N GLY A 125 9.67 -5.11 4.41
CA GLY A 125 10.65 -4.36 5.17
C GLY A 125 11.24 -3.14 4.44
N GLY A 126 10.52 -2.55 3.49
CA GLY A 126 10.98 -1.43 2.67
C GLY A 126 11.86 -1.83 1.48
N GLN A 127 11.97 -3.13 1.18
CA GLN A 127 12.71 -3.64 0.02
C GLN A 127 11.76 -4.36 -0.95
N VAL A 128 12.04 -4.24 -2.23
CA VAL A 128 11.27 -4.90 -3.29
C VAL A 128 11.52 -6.40 -3.28
N LEU A 129 10.46 -7.19 -3.18
CA LEU A 129 10.50 -8.65 -3.26
C LEU A 129 10.16 -9.17 -4.65
N GLU A 130 9.02 -8.72 -5.19
CA GLU A 130 8.46 -9.24 -6.43
C GLU A 130 7.90 -8.09 -7.28
N THR A 131 8.17 -8.12 -8.56
CA THR A 131 7.69 -7.13 -9.54
C THR A 131 6.72 -7.72 -10.56
N ASN A 132 6.51 -9.04 -10.53
CA ASN A 132 5.58 -9.71 -11.42
C ASN A 132 4.19 -9.80 -10.78
N SER A 133 3.25 -9.00 -11.26
CA SER A 133 1.89 -8.95 -10.75
C SER A 133 1.17 -10.32 -10.76
N SER A 134 1.53 -11.24 -11.67
CA SER A 134 0.93 -12.58 -11.72
C SER A 134 1.44 -13.49 -10.62
N GLU A 135 2.72 -13.39 -10.24
CA GLU A 135 3.28 -14.14 -9.12
C GLU A 135 2.75 -13.59 -7.77
N VAL A 136 2.66 -12.26 -7.64
CA VAL A 136 2.00 -11.63 -6.48
C VAL A 136 0.56 -12.12 -6.31
N MET A 137 -0.20 -12.19 -7.40
CA MET A 137 -1.57 -12.70 -7.37
C MET A 137 -1.67 -14.14 -6.88
N LYS A 138 -0.80 -15.02 -7.36
CA LYS A 138 -0.75 -16.43 -6.90
C LYS A 138 -0.47 -16.51 -5.41
N ALA A 139 0.52 -15.79 -4.91
CA ALA A 139 0.86 -15.75 -3.49
C ALA A 139 -0.31 -15.25 -2.63
N VAL A 140 -0.96 -14.17 -3.04
CA VAL A 140 -2.14 -13.62 -2.36
C VAL A 140 -3.31 -14.61 -2.32
N GLU A 141 -3.56 -15.33 -3.41
CA GLU A 141 -4.61 -16.36 -3.46
C GLU A 141 -4.29 -17.54 -2.53
N GLU A 142 -3.04 -17.98 -2.47
CA GLU A 142 -2.61 -19.04 -1.56
C GLU A 142 -2.78 -18.64 -0.09
N ILE A 143 -2.36 -17.42 0.27
CA ILE A 143 -2.56 -16.86 1.62
C ILE A 143 -4.04 -16.82 1.98
N SER A 144 -4.88 -16.33 1.09
CA SER A 144 -6.34 -16.25 1.30
C SER A 144 -6.97 -17.64 1.53
N LYS A 145 -6.51 -18.67 0.81
CA LYS A 145 -6.96 -20.06 1.01
C LYS A 145 -6.56 -20.59 2.40
N LEU A 146 -5.33 -20.31 2.84
CA LEU A 146 -4.83 -20.70 4.15
C LEU A 146 -5.58 -20.00 5.28
N GLU A 147 -5.86 -18.72 5.15
CA GLU A 147 -6.66 -17.96 6.13
C GLU A 147 -8.08 -18.49 6.27
N THR A 148 -8.72 -18.82 5.12
CA THR A 148 -10.06 -19.42 5.12
C THR A 148 -10.07 -20.79 5.78
N ALA A 149 -9.08 -21.64 5.49
CA ALA A 149 -8.95 -22.96 6.11
C ALA A 149 -8.69 -22.87 7.63
N SER A 150 -7.83 -21.95 8.06
CA SER A 150 -7.55 -21.70 9.48
C SER A 150 -8.78 -21.20 10.23
N SER A 151 -9.55 -20.30 9.63
CA SER A 151 -10.80 -19.79 10.21
C SER A 151 -11.85 -20.89 10.37
N ALA A 152 -12.00 -21.77 9.37
CA ALA A 152 -12.91 -22.92 9.44
C ALA A 152 -12.51 -23.88 10.56
N LEU A 153 -11.22 -24.19 10.72
CA LEU A 153 -10.71 -25.03 11.80
C LEU A 153 -10.98 -24.43 13.19
N SER A 154 -10.82 -23.12 13.33
CA SER A 154 -11.08 -22.42 14.61
C SER A 154 -12.56 -22.46 15.01
N LEU A 155 -13.48 -22.40 14.05
CA LEU A 155 -14.92 -22.52 14.28
C LEU A 155 -15.30 -23.94 14.71
N VAL A 156 -14.71 -24.98 14.09
CA VAL A 156 -14.93 -26.39 14.48
C VAL A 156 -14.42 -26.63 15.90
N HIS A 157 -13.26 -26.10 16.26
CA HIS A 157 -12.70 -26.26 17.61
C HIS A 157 -13.58 -25.60 18.67
N LYS A 158 -14.15 -24.43 18.43
CA LYS A 158 -15.09 -23.75 19.32
C LYS A 158 -16.41 -24.55 19.50
N SER A 159 -16.90 -25.14 18.42
CA SER A 159 -18.13 -25.96 18.50
C SER A 159 -17.93 -27.24 19.30
N VAL A 160 -16.78 -27.90 19.19
CA VAL A 160 -16.46 -29.13 19.94
C VAL A 160 -16.21 -28.86 21.44
N SER A 161 -15.61 -27.71 21.80
CA SER A 161 -15.40 -27.35 23.21
C SER A 161 -16.70 -27.02 23.94
N GLY A 162 -17.73 -26.53 23.22
CA GLY A 162 -19.07 -26.29 23.78
C GLY A 162 -19.86 -27.55 24.17
N TRP A 163 -19.49 -28.70 23.63
CA TRP A 163 -20.15 -29.99 23.94
C TRP A 163 -19.56 -30.73 25.13
N ARG A 164 -18.41 -30.33 25.64
CA ARG A 164 -17.75 -30.96 26.81
C ARG A 164 -18.15 -30.38 28.18
N SER A 165 -18.98 -29.33 28.22
CA SER A 165 -19.42 -28.68 29.47
C SER A 165 -20.93 -28.87 29.76
N ARG A 166 -21.46 -30.02 29.41
CA ARG A 166 -22.79 -30.46 29.93
C ARG A 166 -22.70 -31.85 30.54
#